data_6daa9980cea73ff7d06a2d89bc297ebf
#
_entry.id   6daa9980cea73ff7d06a2d89bc297ebf
#
_cell.length_a   1.000
_cell.length_b   1.000
_cell.length_c   1.000
_cell.angle_alpha   90.00
_cell.angle_beta   90.00
_cell.angle_gamma   90.00
#
_symmetry.space_group_name_H-M   'P 1'
#
loop_
_entity.id
_entity.type
_entity.pdbx_description
1 polymer ?
#
loop_
_entity_poly.entity_id
_entity_poly.type
_entity_poly.pdbx_seq_one_letter_code
_entity_poly.pdbx_strand_id
1 'polypeptide(L)'
;GKEIRLMVGLQYLKYMYNESDEMIVQKFVENPYYQFFCGNEYFEHNLPIDSSSMTRFRKRMGSETIEELFKETVTSAERGNQLKEKDFEQLNVDTTVQEKAISFPTDSKLYYKMLEELVEQAQKRGITLRQTYRFVSKKALTKQAGYAHAKQMNRARKMTKKLKTYLGRVYRDLVRKASVKDDQLIEKLALAERLLNQSKDSKNKLYSIHAPEVE
;
A
#
# COMPACT_ATOMS: atom_id res chain seq x y z
N GLY A 1 -10.70 -2.75 -29.89
CA GLY A 1 -10.85 -2.84 -28.44
C GLY A 1 -11.87 -3.92 -28.10
N LYS A 2 -11.87 -4.39 -26.86
CA LYS A 2 -12.89 -5.35 -26.40
C LYS A 2 -14.22 -4.60 -26.14
N GLU A 3 -15.31 -5.33 -26.26
CA GLU A 3 -16.65 -4.77 -26.07
C GLU A 3 -16.85 -4.23 -24.65
N ILE A 4 -17.51 -3.09 -24.53
CA ILE A 4 -17.78 -2.44 -23.23
C ILE A 4 -18.64 -3.36 -22.35
N ARG A 5 -19.65 -4.03 -22.93
CA ARG A 5 -20.53 -4.94 -22.20
C ARG A 5 -19.73 -6.07 -21.53
N LEU A 6 -18.77 -6.68 -22.24
CA LEU A 6 -17.88 -7.68 -21.67
C LEU A 6 -17.08 -7.13 -20.49
N MET A 7 -16.46 -5.96 -20.68
CA MET A 7 -15.61 -5.35 -19.65
C MET A 7 -16.39 -4.96 -18.39
N VAL A 8 -17.57 -4.38 -18.55
CA VAL A 8 -18.47 -4.01 -17.45
C VAL A 8 -19.05 -5.27 -16.80
N GLY A 9 -19.49 -6.26 -17.58
CA GLY A 9 -20.01 -7.52 -17.08
C GLY A 9 -19.02 -8.26 -16.19
N LEU A 10 -17.76 -8.34 -16.61
CA LEU A 10 -16.69 -8.93 -15.79
C LEU A 10 -16.43 -8.14 -14.49
N GLN A 11 -16.57 -6.81 -14.49
CA GLN A 11 -16.47 -6.01 -13.25
C GLN A 11 -17.63 -6.33 -12.29
N TYR A 12 -18.86 -6.40 -12.78
CA TYR A 12 -20.00 -6.78 -11.93
C TYR A 12 -19.83 -8.17 -11.33
N LEU A 13 -19.51 -9.17 -12.16
CA LEU A 13 -19.29 -10.54 -11.70
C LEU A 13 -18.16 -10.62 -10.66
N LYS A 14 -17.07 -9.90 -10.89
CA LYS A 14 -15.95 -9.84 -9.95
C LYS A 14 -16.39 -9.37 -8.56
N TYR A 15 -17.10 -8.24 -8.47
CA TYR A 15 -17.52 -7.69 -7.19
C TYR A 15 -18.67 -8.49 -6.56
N MET A 16 -19.59 -9.01 -7.37
CA MET A 16 -20.70 -9.83 -6.89
C MET A 16 -20.22 -11.13 -6.21
N TYR A 17 -19.17 -11.74 -6.75
CA TYR A 17 -18.63 -13.01 -6.24
C TYR A 17 -17.32 -12.83 -5.45
N ASN A 18 -16.87 -11.60 -5.22
CA ASN A 18 -15.63 -11.28 -4.51
C ASN A 18 -14.38 -12.00 -5.08
N GLU A 19 -14.23 -12.00 -6.41
CA GLU A 19 -13.16 -12.69 -7.11
C GLU A 19 -11.99 -11.78 -7.47
N SER A 20 -10.80 -12.37 -7.69
CA SER A 20 -9.66 -11.65 -8.27
C SER A 20 -9.83 -11.41 -9.77
N ASP A 21 -9.02 -10.51 -10.35
CA ASP A 21 -9.04 -10.25 -11.79
C ASP A 21 -8.66 -11.51 -12.60
N GLU A 22 -7.76 -12.34 -12.08
CA GLU A 22 -7.36 -13.60 -12.69
C GLU A 22 -8.48 -14.63 -12.63
N MET A 23 -9.07 -14.81 -11.46
CA MET A 23 -10.11 -15.82 -11.24
C MET A 23 -11.37 -15.53 -12.04
N ILE A 24 -11.82 -14.27 -12.13
CA ILE A 24 -13.04 -13.96 -12.88
C ILE A 24 -12.87 -14.21 -14.37
N VAL A 25 -11.69 -13.95 -14.95
CA VAL A 25 -11.39 -14.22 -16.35
C VAL A 25 -11.33 -15.73 -16.62
N GLN A 26 -10.81 -16.53 -15.69
CA GLN A 26 -10.81 -17.99 -15.79
C GLN A 26 -12.23 -18.56 -15.67
N LYS A 27 -12.99 -18.15 -14.64
CA LYS A 27 -14.37 -18.60 -14.42
C LYS A 27 -15.31 -18.21 -15.57
N PHE A 28 -15.02 -17.14 -16.29
CA PHE A 28 -15.76 -16.77 -17.49
C PHE A 28 -15.75 -17.90 -18.54
N VAL A 29 -14.61 -18.55 -18.74
CA VAL A 29 -14.47 -19.65 -19.70
C VAL A 29 -15.22 -20.91 -19.24
N GLU A 30 -15.31 -21.14 -17.94
CA GLU A 30 -15.93 -22.32 -17.35
C GLU A 30 -17.44 -22.18 -17.19
N ASN A 31 -17.98 -20.95 -17.13
CA ASN A 31 -19.35 -20.69 -16.76
C ASN A 31 -20.16 -20.03 -17.91
N PRO A 32 -21.09 -20.78 -18.58
CA PRO A 32 -21.90 -20.23 -19.64
C PRO A 32 -22.81 -19.07 -19.20
N TYR A 33 -23.26 -19.05 -17.94
CA TYR A 33 -24.06 -17.94 -17.42
C TYR A 33 -23.25 -16.63 -17.32
N TYR A 34 -21.95 -16.73 -17.02
CA TYR A 34 -21.07 -15.55 -17.03
C TYR A 34 -20.88 -15.01 -18.44
N GLN A 35 -20.71 -15.89 -19.40
CA GLN A 35 -20.60 -15.52 -20.80
C GLN A 35 -21.87 -14.87 -21.32
N PHE A 36 -23.04 -15.48 -21.05
CA PHE A 36 -24.33 -14.90 -21.39
C PHE A 36 -24.56 -13.52 -20.76
N PHE A 37 -24.26 -13.36 -19.48
CA PHE A 37 -24.34 -12.08 -18.78
C PHE A 37 -23.46 -11.00 -19.43
N CYS A 38 -22.26 -11.38 -19.83
CA CYS A 38 -21.33 -10.50 -20.52
C CYS A 38 -21.68 -10.23 -21.99
N GLY A 39 -22.73 -10.87 -22.53
CA GLY A 39 -23.28 -10.60 -23.85
C GLY A 39 -22.85 -11.59 -24.93
N ASN A 40 -22.25 -12.72 -24.59
CA ASN A 40 -21.91 -13.75 -25.54
C ASN A 40 -23.20 -14.51 -25.94
N GLU A 41 -23.42 -14.67 -27.23
CA GLU A 41 -24.53 -15.51 -27.79
C GLU A 41 -24.14 -16.98 -27.84
N TYR A 42 -22.85 -17.24 -28.04
CA TYR A 42 -22.29 -18.59 -28.16
C TYR A 42 -21.25 -18.81 -27.09
N PHE A 43 -21.10 -20.07 -26.67
CA PHE A 43 -20.11 -20.45 -25.69
C PHE A 43 -18.70 -20.38 -26.27
N GLU A 44 -17.81 -19.65 -25.62
CA GLU A 44 -16.40 -19.50 -25.98
C GLU A 44 -15.49 -20.25 -25.00
N HIS A 45 -14.52 -20.97 -25.56
CA HIS A 45 -13.54 -21.75 -24.79
C HIS A 45 -12.23 -20.99 -24.54
N ASN A 46 -12.10 -19.80 -25.07
CA ASN A 46 -10.88 -18.97 -24.93
C ASN A 46 -11.05 -17.88 -23.89
N LEU A 47 -9.95 -17.51 -23.25
CA LEU A 47 -9.93 -16.36 -22.34
C LEU A 47 -10.34 -15.09 -23.10
N PRO A 48 -11.35 -14.34 -22.61
CA PRO A 48 -11.87 -13.16 -23.30
C PRO A 48 -10.86 -12.02 -23.33
N ILE A 49 -10.08 -11.90 -22.27
CA ILE A 49 -9.08 -10.85 -22.05
C ILE A 49 -7.93 -11.36 -21.17
N ASP A 50 -6.81 -10.64 -21.16
CA ASP A 50 -5.79 -10.76 -20.14
C ASP A 50 -6.25 -10.05 -18.85
N SER A 51 -5.98 -10.64 -17.67
CA SER A 51 -6.40 -10.11 -16.37
C SER A 51 -5.94 -8.66 -16.13
N SER A 52 -4.73 -8.30 -16.62
CA SER A 52 -4.22 -6.94 -16.54
C SER A 52 -5.10 -5.90 -17.27
N SER A 53 -5.92 -6.35 -18.23
CA SER A 53 -6.87 -5.50 -18.95
C SER A 53 -7.97 -4.98 -18.03
N MET A 54 -8.36 -5.72 -17.00
CA MET A 54 -9.31 -5.30 -15.97
C MET A 54 -8.79 -4.07 -15.22
N THR A 55 -7.53 -4.12 -14.78
CA THR A 55 -6.89 -2.97 -14.10
C THR A 55 -6.76 -1.76 -15.01
N ARG A 56 -6.39 -1.95 -16.28
CA ARG A 56 -6.32 -0.85 -17.26
C ARG A 56 -7.69 -0.25 -17.55
N PHE A 57 -8.72 -1.06 -17.59
CA PHE A 57 -10.10 -0.60 -17.79
C PHE A 57 -10.58 0.26 -16.61
N ARG A 58 -10.41 -0.19 -15.36
CA ARG A 58 -10.74 0.59 -14.16
C ARG A 58 -10.02 1.95 -14.11
N LYS A 59 -8.73 1.97 -14.46
CA LYS A 59 -7.96 3.23 -14.52
C LYS A 59 -8.49 4.21 -15.57
N ARG A 60 -9.04 3.71 -16.70
CA ARG A 60 -9.62 4.55 -17.74
C ARG A 60 -11.00 5.07 -17.40
N MET A 61 -11.81 4.29 -16.70
CA MET A 61 -13.14 4.73 -16.27
C MET A 61 -13.08 5.93 -15.31
N GLY A 62 -12.12 5.92 -14.37
CA GLY A 62 -12.05 6.94 -13.34
C GLY A 62 -13.18 6.82 -12.30
N SER A 63 -13.17 7.73 -11.32
CA SER A 63 -14.14 7.72 -10.21
C SER A 63 -15.55 8.12 -10.66
N GLU A 64 -15.67 9.11 -11.54
CA GLU A 64 -16.96 9.62 -12.02
C GLU A 64 -17.77 8.55 -12.75
N THR A 65 -17.16 7.85 -13.71
CA THR A 65 -17.84 6.78 -14.46
C THR A 65 -18.21 5.59 -13.57
N ILE A 66 -17.42 5.29 -12.54
CA ILE A 66 -17.76 4.25 -11.56
C ILE A 66 -18.98 4.68 -10.73
N GLU A 67 -19.07 5.95 -10.35
CA GLU A 67 -20.23 6.49 -9.63
C GLU A 67 -21.49 6.47 -10.49
N GLU A 68 -21.39 6.84 -11.77
CA GLU A 68 -22.50 6.74 -12.73
C GLU A 68 -22.97 5.29 -12.90
N LEU A 69 -22.03 4.34 -13.03
CA LEU A 69 -22.33 2.92 -13.12
C LEU A 69 -23.08 2.41 -11.88
N PHE A 70 -22.67 2.87 -10.70
CA PHE A 70 -23.35 2.53 -9.45
C PHE A 70 -24.77 3.12 -9.40
N LYS A 71 -24.96 4.38 -9.78
CA LYS A 71 -26.28 5.02 -9.86
C LYS A 71 -27.21 4.27 -10.81
N GLU A 72 -26.72 3.89 -12.00
CA GLU A 72 -27.52 3.12 -12.96
C GLU A 72 -27.87 1.72 -12.43
N THR A 73 -27.01 1.11 -11.63
CA THR A 73 -27.31 -0.18 -10.97
C THR A 73 -28.50 -0.04 -10.02
N VAL A 74 -28.51 0.99 -9.18
CA VAL A 74 -29.61 1.28 -8.26
C VAL A 74 -30.90 1.59 -9.03
N THR A 75 -30.84 2.48 -10.02
CA THR A 75 -31.98 2.83 -10.88
C THR A 75 -32.56 1.60 -11.62
N SER A 76 -31.69 0.68 -12.07
CA SER A 76 -32.11 -0.55 -12.72
C SER A 76 -32.86 -1.48 -11.76
N ALA A 77 -32.42 -1.57 -10.52
CA ALA A 77 -33.09 -2.35 -9.47
C ALA A 77 -34.45 -1.74 -9.07
N GLU A 78 -34.56 -0.41 -9.04
CA GLU A 78 -35.82 0.30 -8.84
C GLU A 78 -36.82 0.02 -9.98
N ARG A 79 -36.38 0.14 -11.23
CA ARG A 79 -37.21 -0.17 -12.42
C ARG A 79 -37.67 -1.62 -12.43
N GLY A 80 -36.84 -2.54 -11.90
CA GLY A 80 -37.18 -3.95 -11.74
C GLY A 80 -38.07 -4.27 -10.54
N ASN A 81 -38.55 -3.27 -9.78
CA ASN A 81 -39.29 -3.44 -8.53
C ASN A 81 -38.58 -4.30 -7.47
N GLN A 82 -37.24 -4.37 -7.52
CA GLN A 82 -36.42 -5.10 -6.56
C GLN A 82 -36.05 -4.25 -5.33
N LEU A 83 -36.09 -2.90 -5.48
CA LEU A 83 -35.90 -1.95 -4.39
C LEU A 83 -37.18 -1.13 -4.19
N LYS A 84 -37.55 -0.90 -2.95
CA LYS A 84 -38.67 -0.07 -2.52
C LYS A 84 -38.16 1.15 -1.76
N GLU A 85 -38.92 2.25 -1.72
CA GLU A 85 -38.56 3.45 -0.95
C GLU A 85 -38.16 3.15 0.49
N LYS A 86 -38.79 2.16 1.12
CA LYS A 86 -38.48 1.72 2.49
C LYS A 86 -37.05 1.16 2.65
N ASP A 87 -36.45 0.65 1.59
CA ASP A 87 -35.10 0.08 1.63
C ASP A 87 -34.02 1.20 1.73
N PHE A 88 -34.41 2.45 1.45
CA PHE A 88 -33.55 3.62 1.59
C PHE A 88 -33.73 4.39 2.92
N GLU A 89 -34.74 4.03 3.72
CA GLU A 89 -34.96 4.67 5.04
C GLU A 89 -33.87 4.33 6.06
N GLN A 90 -33.20 3.19 5.88
CA GLN A 90 -32.15 2.74 6.76
C GLN A 90 -30.85 2.43 5.99
N LEU A 91 -29.85 3.28 6.13
CA LEU A 91 -28.53 3.08 5.57
C LEU A 91 -27.59 2.53 6.64
N ASN A 92 -27.12 1.31 6.47
CA ASN A 92 -26.04 0.76 7.29
C ASN A 92 -24.70 1.18 6.69
N VAL A 93 -24.03 2.15 7.31
CA VAL A 93 -22.67 2.53 6.97
C VAL A 93 -21.71 1.70 7.83
N ASP A 94 -21.15 0.65 7.26
CA ASP A 94 -20.06 -0.08 7.88
C ASP A 94 -18.72 0.48 7.40
N THR A 95 -17.93 0.95 8.36
CA THR A 95 -16.56 1.36 8.05
C THR A 95 -15.66 0.13 7.97
N THR A 96 -15.32 -0.27 6.77
CA THR A 96 -14.26 -1.28 6.60
C THR A 96 -12.95 -0.69 7.12
N VAL A 97 -12.53 -1.12 8.30
CA VAL A 97 -11.22 -0.79 8.84
C VAL A 97 -10.18 -1.50 7.97
N GLN A 98 -9.58 -0.76 7.06
CA GLN A 98 -8.42 -1.27 6.33
C GLN A 98 -7.27 -1.39 7.31
N GLU A 99 -6.79 -2.61 7.55
CA GLU A 99 -5.59 -2.83 8.35
C GLU A 99 -4.44 -2.01 7.76
N LYS A 100 -3.78 -1.20 8.60
CA LYS A 100 -2.57 -0.50 8.17
C LYS A 100 -1.55 -1.55 7.72
N ALA A 101 -1.06 -1.46 6.49
CA ALA A 101 -0.04 -2.36 5.94
C ALA A 101 1.31 -2.14 6.63
N ILE A 102 1.39 -2.53 7.90
CA ILE A 102 2.59 -2.40 8.73
C ILE A 102 3.41 -3.67 8.54
N SER A 103 4.55 -3.56 7.87
CA SER A 103 5.52 -4.66 7.82
C SER A 103 6.06 -4.92 9.22
N PHE A 104 6.24 -6.20 9.58
CA PHE A 104 6.77 -6.60 10.88
C PHE A 104 7.97 -5.72 11.30
N PRO A 105 7.86 -4.99 12.43
CA PRO A 105 8.85 -4.00 12.84
C PRO A 105 10.13 -4.69 13.29
N THR A 106 11.23 -4.35 12.67
CA THR A 106 12.56 -4.70 13.18
C THR A 106 13.39 -3.43 13.24
N ASP A 107 14.23 -3.29 14.26
CA ASP A 107 15.09 -2.12 14.43
C ASP A 107 15.89 -1.79 13.16
N SER A 108 16.37 -2.82 12.47
CA SER A 108 17.14 -2.67 11.24
C SER A 108 16.32 -2.03 10.11
N LYS A 109 15.04 -2.44 9.94
CA LYS A 109 14.13 -1.86 8.97
C LYS A 109 13.77 -0.42 9.33
N LEU A 110 13.53 -0.15 10.62
CA LEU A 110 13.22 1.20 11.12
C LEU A 110 14.38 2.16 10.89
N TYR A 111 15.62 1.76 11.25
CA TYR A 111 16.81 2.59 11.00
C TYR A 111 17.00 2.89 9.51
N TYR A 112 16.79 1.90 8.66
CA TYR A 112 16.93 2.08 7.22
C TYR A 112 15.85 3.02 6.65
N LYS A 113 14.58 2.79 6.98
CA LYS A 113 13.46 3.62 6.52
C LYS A 113 13.60 5.07 7.00
N MET A 114 13.96 5.28 8.27
CA MET A 114 14.17 6.62 8.82
C MET A 114 15.35 7.33 8.12
N LEU A 115 16.41 6.60 7.79
CA LEU A 115 17.53 7.16 7.03
C LEU A 115 17.09 7.61 5.64
N GLU A 116 16.31 6.79 4.93
CA GLU A 116 15.78 7.15 3.60
C GLU A 116 14.89 8.39 3.69
N GLU A 117 13.99 8.45 4.68
CA GLU A 117 13.12 9.58 4.92
C GLU A 117 13.92 10.87 5.17
N LEU A 118 14.91 10.84 6.08
CA LEU A 118 15.74 12.02 6.36
C LEU A 118 16.54 12.48 5.14
N VAL A 119 17.05 11.56 4.32
CA VAL A 119 17.76 11.92 3.08
C VAL A 119 16.81 12.54 2.07
N GLU A 120 15.58 12.02 1.96
CA GLU A 120 14.56 12.58 1.08
C GLU A 120 14.14 13.99 1.53
N GLN A 121 13.93 14.19 2.82
CA GLN A 121 13.63 15.50 3.42
C GLN A 121 14.76 16.51 3.16
N ALA A 122 16.01 16.09 3.26
CA ALA A 122 17.15 16.92 2.90
C ALA A 122 17.14 17.33 1.43
N GLN A 123 16.87 16.38 0.53
CA GLN A 123 16.82 16.63 -0.92
C GLN A 123 15.69 17.60 -1.29
N LYS A 124 14.48 17.41 -0.74
CA LYS A 124 13.34 18.31 -0.97
C LYS A 124 13.63 19.77 -0.58
N ARG A 125 14.52 19.97 0.39
CA ARG A 125 14.90 21.31 0.92
C ARG A 125 16.21 21.84 0.37
N GLY A 126 16.84 21.15 -0.56
CA GLY A 126 18.14 21.55 -1.10
C GLY A 126 19.30 21.48 -0.09
N ILE A 127 19.13 20.75 1.03
CA ILE A 127 20.17 20.60 2.04
C ILE A 127 21.18 19.55 1.54
N THR A 128 22.41 19.98 1.27
CA THR A 128 23.49 19.08 0.85
C THR A 128 24.05 18.34 2.06
N LEU A 129 23.83 17.03 2.12
CA LEU A 129 24.40 16.14 3.13
C LEU A 129 25.86 15.83 2.83
N ARG A 130 26.69 15.68 3.86
CA ARG A 130 28.09 15.21 3.70
C ARG A 130 28.13 13.82 3.06
N GLN A 131 27.21 12.94 3.45
CA GLN A 131 27.07 11.61 2.91
C GLN A 131 25.64 11.08 3.16
N THR A 132 24.98 10.53 2.14
CA THR A 132 23.60 10.03 2.24
C THR A 132 23.48 8.63 2.83
N TYR A 133 24.53 7.84 2.74
CA TYR A 133 24.58 6.42 3.16
C TYR A 133 23.51 5.50 2.51
N ARG A 134 22.73 5.95 1.53
CA ARG A 134 21.62 5.16 0.93
C ARG A 134 22.08 3.80 0.44
N PHE A 135 23.12 3.75 -0.37
CA PHE A 135 23.60 2.51 -0.98
C PHE A 135 24.17 1.51 0.03
N VAL A 136 25.01 2.01 0.94
CA VAL A 136 25.64 1.14 1.95
C VAL A 136 24.67 0.68 3.03
N SER A 137 23.65 1.48 3.37
CA SER A 137 22.59 1.08 4.30
C SER A 137 21.69 0.01 3.69
N LYS A 138 21.33 0.11 2.40
CA LYS A 138 20.59 -0.94 1.70
C LYS A 138 21.34 -2.26 1.70
N LYS A 139 22.63 -2.24 1.38
CA LYS A 139 23.50 -3.43 1.46
C LYS A 139 23.59 -4.00 2.90
N ALA A 140 23.66 -3.11 3.90
CA ALA A 140 23.73 -3.54 5.30
C ALA A 140 22.41 -4.19 5.74
N LEU A 141 21.25 -3.67 5.31
CA LEU A 141 19.95 -4.25 5.58
C LEU A 141 19.80 -5.63 4.95
N THR A 142 20.19 -5.80 3.68
CA THR A 142 20.15 -7.11 3.00
C THR A 142 21.03 -8.13 3.68
N LYS A 143 22.26 -7.75 4.07
CA LYS A 143 23.16 -8.62 4.82
C LYS A 143 22.62 -8.97 6.20
N GLN A 144 21.97 -8.01 6.88
CA GLN A 144 21.36 -8.24 8.18
C GLN A 144 20.24 -9.29 8.06
N ALA A 145 19.36 -9.16 7.07
CA ALA A 145 18.29 -10.13 6.83
C ALA A 145 18.83 -11.52 6.51
N GLY A 146 19.84 -11.63 5.66
CA GLY A 146 20.49 -12.91 5.34
C GLY A 146 21.13 -13.57 6.56
N TYR A 147 21.84 -12.81 7.40
CA TYR A 147 22.41 -13.36 8.64
C TYR A 147 21.35 -13.77 9.67
N ALA A 148 20.26 -13.00 9.78
CA ALA A 148 19.15 -13.34 10.66
C ALA A 148 18.45 -14.63 10.21
N HIS A 149 18.19 -14.78 8.92
CA HIS A 149 17.63 -16.00 8.34
C HIS A 149 18.54 -17.23 8.56
N ALA A 150 19.85 -17.05 8.40
CA ALA A 150 20.84 -18.08 8.68
C ALA A 150 21.13 -18.29 10.19
N LYS A 151 20.32 -17.71 11.09
CA LYS A 151 20.48 -17.77 12.56
C LYS A 151 21.83 -17.26 13.10
N GLN A 152 22.59 -16.51 12.29
CA GLN A 152 23.89 -15.92 12.67
C GLN A 152 23.68 -14.58 13.40
N MET A 153 23.04 -14.61 14.57
CA MET A 153 22.53 -13.44 15.28
C MET A 153 23.63 -12.41 15.63
N ASN A 154 24.86 -12.85 15.95
CA ASN A 154 25.97 -11.92 16.24
C ASN A 154 26.36 -11.08 15.00
N ARG A 155 26.35 -11.68 13.81
CA ARG A 155 26.61 -10.97 12.55
C ARG A 155 25.44 -10.05 12.19
N ALA A 156 24.20 -10.52 12.38
CA ALA A 156 23.01 -9.70 12.19
C ALA A 156 23.02 -8.44 13.08
N ARG A 157 23.33 -8.58 14.39
CA ARG A 157 23.46 -7.45 15.34
C ARG A 157 24.52 -6.44 14.91
N LYS A 158 25.68 -6.90 14.37
CA LYS A 158 26.71 -6.00 13.84
C LYS A 158 26.18 -5.15 12.69
N MET A 159 25.35 -5.72 11.80
CA MET A 159 24.74 -4.96 10.69
C MET A 159 23.68 -3.97 11.21
N THR A 160 22.85 -4.36 12.16
CA THR A 160 21.89 -3.46 12.81
C THR A 160 22.60 -2.26 13.46
N LYS A 161 23.72 -2.51 14.18
CA LYS A 161 24.54 -1.42 14.76
C LYS A 161 25.11 -0.49 13.70
N LYS A 162 25.54 -1.02 12.55
CA LYS A 162 25.98 -0.18 11.41
C LYS A 162 24.86 0.71 10.89
N LEU A 163 23.65 0.17 10.72
CA LEU A 163 22.48 0.94 10.27
C LEU A 163 22.16 2.08 11.26
N LYS A 164 22.14 1.79 12.56
CA LYS A 164 21.98 2.82 13.61
C LYS A 164 23.07 3.91 13.51
N THR A 165 24.32 3.52 13.25
CA THR A 165 25.44 4.48 13.10
C THR A 165 25.25 5.37 11.85
N TYR A 166 24.79 4.83 10.72
CA TYR A 166 24.55 5.58 9.51
C TYR A 166 23.40 6.58 9.69
N LEU A 167 22.30 6.14 10.28
CA LEU A 167 21.18 7.02 10.64
C LEU A 167 21.66 8.16 11.57
N GLY A 168 22.40 7.84 12.64
CA GLY A 168 22.92 8.86 13.57
C GLY A 168 23.86 9.88 12.92
N ARG A 169 24.60 9.48 11.89
CA ARG A 169 25.43 10.42 11.11
C ARG A 169 24.61 11.39 10.27
N VAL A 170 23.60 10.87 9.55
CA VAL A 170 22.68 11.68 8.75
C VAL A 170 21.88 12.63 9.66
N TYR A 171 21.33 12.12 10.76
CA TYR A 171 20.62 12.90 11.76
C TYR A 171 21.44 14.10 12.27
N ARG A 172 22.66 13.84 12.76
CA ARG A 172 23.54 14.91 13.28
C ARG A 172 23.97 15.93 12.21
N ASP A 173 24.09 15.49 10.95
CA ASP A 173 24.40 16.41 9.85
C ASP A 173 23.20 17.30 9.52
N LEU A 174 21.99 16.74 9.52
CA LEU A 174 20.77 17.50 9.32
C LEU A 174 20.49 18.48 10.48
N VAL A 175 20.61 18.05 11.72
CA VAL A 175 20.39 18.93 12.89
C VAL A 175 21.29 20.17 12.82
N ARG A 176 22.53 20.04 12.35
CA ARG A 176 23.46 21.19 12.19
C ARG A 176 23.10 22.13 11.05
N LYS A 177 22.35 21.63 10.04
CA LYS A 177 22.04 22.37 8.80
C LYS A 177 20.57 22.78 8.71
N ALA A 178 19.72 22.19 9.52
CA ALA A 178 18.29 22.48 9.53
C ALA A 178 18.00 23.89 10.01
N SER A 179 17.12 24.59 9.33
CA SER A 179 16.58 25.86 9.78
C SER A 179 15.54 25.59 10.89
N VAL A 180 15.55 26.40 11.93
CA VAL A 180 14.63 26.31 13.09
C VAL A 180 13.16 26.56 12.72
N LYS A 181 12.87 26.98 11.48
CA LYS A 181 11.51 27.36 11.03
C LYS A 181 10.76 26.26 10.28
N ASP A 182 11.28 25.03 10.21
CA ASP A 182 10.68 23.95 9.43
C ASP A 182 10.08 22.88 10.35
N ASP A 183 8.81 23.08 10.73
CA ASP A 183 8.10 22.21 11.68
C ASP A 183 8.05 20.74 11.22
N GLN A 184 7.87 20.48 9.92
CA GLN A 184 7.83 19.11 9.40
C GLN A 184 9.20 18.40 9.53
N LEU A 185 10.29 19.12 9.28
CA LEU A 185 11.62 18.56 9.44
C LEU A 185 11.94 18.33 10.92
N ILE A 186 11.54 19.24 11.79
CA ILE A 186 11.72 19.14 13.25
C ILE A 186 10.98 17.91 13.77
N GLU A 187 9.74 17.67 13.35
CA GLU A 187 8.97 16.47 13.72
C GLU A 187 9.69 15.18 13.31
N LYS A 188 10.19 15.11 12.07
CA LYS A 188 10.95 13.95 11.59
C LYS A 188 12.28 13.76 12.32
N LEU A 189 12.95 14.83 12.68
CA LEU A 189 14.16 14.78 13.50
C LEU A 189 13.87 14.29 14.92
N ALA A 190 12.77 14.72 15.54
CA ALA A 190 12.35 14.23 16.84
C ALA A 190 12.04 12.71 16.83
N LEU A 191 11.36 12.22 15.79
CA LEU A 191 11.13 10.78 15.60
C LEU A 191 12.45 10.01 15.42
N ALA A 192 13.38 10.56 14.64
CA ALA A 192 14.70 9.95 14.43
C ALA A 192 15.51 9.91 15.73
N GLU A 193 15.45 10.95 16.56
CA GLU A 193 16.08 11.01 17.87
C GLU A 193 15.49 9.98 18.82
N ARG A 194 14.16 9.89 18.92
CA ARG A 194 13.46 8.86 19.70
C ARG A 194 13.91 7.46 19.29
N LEU A 195 13.97 7.18 17.97
CA LEU A 195 14.43 5.90 17.45
C LEU A 195 15.91 5.60 17.76
N LEU A 196 16.78 6.60 17.69
CA LEU A 196 18.21 6.46 18.03
C LEU A 196 18.44 6.20 19.53
N ASN A 197 17.62 6.77 20.39
CA ASN A 197 17.71 6.61 21.84
C ASN A 197 17.00 5.36 22.35
N GLN A 198 16.17 4.73 21.52
CA GLN A 198 15.42 3.52 21.85
C GLN A 198 16.34 2.34 22.13
N SER A 199 16.06 1.64 23.23
CA SER A 199 16.71 0.39 23.63
C SER A 199 15.74 -0.78 23.66
N LYS A 200 16.26 -2.00 23.92
CA LYS A 200 15.41 -3.20 24.02
C LYS A 200 14.37 -3.09 25.14
N ASP A 201 14.70 -2.42 26.23
CA ASP A 201 13.89 -2.34 27.44
C ASP A 201 13.15 -1.01 27.58
N SER A 202 13.17 -0.15 26.54
CA SER A 202 12.44 1.11 26.55
C SER A 202 10.94 0.87 26.62
N LYS A 203 10.24 1.60 27.48
CA LYS A 203 8.79 1.76 27.44
C LYS A 203 8.46 2.64 26.25
N ASN A 204 7.30 2.47 25.62
CA ASN A 204 6.84 3.29 24.48
C ASN A 204 7.80 3.22 23.26
N LYS A 205 8.08 2.04 22.77
CA LYS A 205 8.90 1.86 21.57
C LYS A 205 8.19 2.37 20.33
N LEU A 206 8.98 2.94 19.42
CA LEU A 206 8.49 3.26 18.08
C LEU A 206 8.51 1.98 17.23
N TYR A 207 7.36 1.51 16.82
CA TYR A 207 7.20 0.33 15.94
C TYR A 207 6.93 0.72 14.49
N SER A 208 6.42 1.93 14.25
CA SER A 208 6.16 2.46 12.92
C SER A 208 6.57 3.92 12.82
N ILE A 209 7.19 4.29 11.69
CA ILE A 209 7.56 5.70 11.40
C ILE A 209 6.33 6.47 10.89
N HIS A 210 5.42 5.78 10.20
CA HIS A 210 4.21 6.38 9.60
C HIS A 210 3.01 6.42 10.57
N ALA A 211 3.07 5.65 11.62
CA ALA A 211 2.05 5.58 12.66
C ALA A 211 2.74 5.49 14.03
N PRO A 212 3.32 6.61 14.52
CA PRO A 212 4.09 6.64 15.76
C PRO A 212 3.24 6.39 17.02
N GLU A 213 1.91 6.43 16.88
CA GLU A 213 0.91 6.14 17.91
C GLU A 213 0.69 4.63 18.13
N VAL A 214 1.22 3.76 17.28
CA VAL A 214 1.09 2.30 17.43
C VAL A 214 2.12 1.82 18.45
N GLU A 215 1.64 1.33 19.58
CA GLU A 215 2.40 0.72 20.70
C GLU A 215 2.46 -0.80 20.60
#